data_ebb7c7852da74f399d320f35ecb69c13
#
_entry.id   ebb7c7852da74f399d320f35ecb69c13
#
_cell.length_a   1.000
_cell.length_b   1.000
_cell.length_c   1.000
_cell.angle_alpha   90.00
_cell.angle_beta   90.00
_cell.angle_gamma   90.00
#
_symmetry.space_group_name_H-M   'P 1'
#
loop_
_entity.id
_entity.type
_entity.pdbx_description
1 polymer ?
#
loop_
_entity_poly.entity_id
_entity_poly.type
_entity_poly.pdbx_seq_one_letter_code
_entity_poly.pdbx_strand_id
1 'polypeptide(L)'
;TVVAAGVKSVLDIGLTLERMETLGIPVVGWRTDVFPRFWLRSSEFGVDHQVHSGADVALMMANQDALGLRSGTLVANPVPEASQWDEHVHDQLVSDAFAAAEAEHIRGKDVTPFLLDYIQRHSDGESLRVNIGVVRNNIDVAAEIARAVAGTQPS
;
A
#
# COMPACT_ATOMS: atom_id res chain seq x y z
N THR A 1 -5.00 11.60 6.18
CA THR A 1 -3.84 10.75 5.86
C THR A 1 -4.20 9.29 5.99
N VAL A 2 -3.77 8.46 5.05
CA VAL A 2 -3.96 7.00 5.04
C VAL A 2 -2.58 6.35 5.01
N VAL A 3 -2.35 5.34 5.84
CA VAL A 3 -1.15 4.49 5.79
C VAL A 3 -1.52 3.15 5.16
N ALA A 4 -0.84 2.77 4.09
CA ALA A 4 -1.10 1.53 3.39
C ALA A 4 0.18 0.94 2.77
N ALA A 5 0.23 -0.37 2.61
CA ALA A 5 1.36 -1.07 1.97
C ALA A 5 1.28 -1.06 0.42
N GLY A 6 0.73 0.00 -0.15
CA GLY A 6 0.44 0.08 -1.58
C GLY A 6 -0.90 -0.56 -1.95
N VAL A 7 -1.02 -0.99 -3.18
CA VAL A 7 -2.19 -1.72 -3.69
C VAL A 7 -1.87 -3.20 -3.86
N LYS A 8 -2.90 -4.04 -3.81
CA LYS A 8 -2.74 -5.49 -3.98
C LYS A 8 -2.14 -5.81 -5.35
N SER A 9 -1.23 -6.76 -5.40
CA SER A 9 -0.45 -7.12 -6.60
C SER A 9 -1.29 -7.55 -7.81
N VAL A 10 -2.57 -7.85 -7.62
CA VAL A 10 -3.54 -8.16 -8.69
C VAL A 10 -4.15 -6.91 -9.32
N LEU A 11 -3.82 -5.72 -8.80
CA LEU A 11 -4.31 -4.43 -9.29
C LEU A 11 -3.19 -3.68 -10.01
N ASP A 12 -3.57 -2.78 -10.92
CA ASP A 12 -2.63 -1.93 -11.65
C ASP A 12 -2.14 -0.78 -10.78
N ILE A 13 -0.84 -0.82 -10.45
CA ILE A 13 -0.18 0.20 -9.63
C ILE A 13 -0.08 1.52 -10.41
N GLY A 14 0.34 1.46 -11.68
CA GLY A 14 0.53 2.64 -12.51
C GLY A 14 -0.75 3.45 -12.65
N LEU A 15 -1.85 2.81 -13.05
CA LEU A 15 -3.16 3.45 -13.14
C LEU A 15 -3.64 3.99 -11.78
N THR A 16 -3.31 3.33 -10.69
CA THR A 16 -3.66 3.80 -9.34
C THR A 16 -2.90 5.08 -9.00
N LEU A 17 -1.60 5.14 -9.26
CA LEU A 17 -0.77 6.32 -9.01
C LEU A 17 -1.20 7.49 -9.88
N GLU A 18 -1.42 7.30 -11.18
CA GLU A 18 -1.96 8.31 -12.09
C GLU A 18 -3.32 8.86 -11.62
N ARG A 19 -4.17 7.96 -11.10
CA ARG A 19 -5.46 8.39 -10.55
C ARG A 19 -5.30 9.24 -9.29
N MET A 20 -4.37 8.90 -8.41
CA MET A 20 -4.07 9.71 -7.22
C MET A 20 -3.53 11.08 -7.60
N GLU A 21 -2.61 11.16 -8.56
CA GLU A 21 -2.09 12.42 -9.10
C GLU A 21 -3.21 13.29 -9.69
N THR A 22 -4.08 12.71 -10.53
CA THR A 22 -5.25 13.40 -11.10
C THR A 22 -6.16 14.00 -10.03
N LEU A 23 -6.29 13.33 -8.88
CA LEU A 23 -7.11 13.76 -7.75
C LEU A 23 -6.36 14.71 -6.80
N GLY A 24 -5.10 15.03 -7.06
CA GLY A 24 -4.27 15.83 -6.18
C GLY A 24 -4.02 15.18 -4.81
N ILE A 25 -3.92 13.85 -4.78
CA ILE A 25 -3.61 13.09 -3.56
C ILE A 25 -2.11 12.84 -3.52
N PRO A 26 -1.34 13.49 -2.64
CA PRO A 26 0.08 13.21 -2.49
C PRO A 26 0.32 11.77 -2.05
N VAL A 27 1.31 11.14 -2.68
CA VAL A 27 1.83 9.82 -2.30
C VAL A 27 3.26 9.99 -1.80
N VAL A 28 3.51 9.57 -0.56
CA VAL A 28 4.85 9.63 0.04
C VAL A 28 5.27 8.25 0.54
N GLY A 29 6.54 7.91 0.36
CA GLY A 29 7.09 6.63 0.83
C GLY A 29 7.56 6.71 2.28
N TRP A 30 7.12 5.78 3.11
CA TRP A 30 7.62 5.63 4.47
C TRP A 30 8.96 4.93 4.45
N ARG A 31 10.06 5.73 4.54
CA ARG A 31 11.45 5.24 4.49
C ARG A 31 11.75 4.41 3.23
N THR A 32 11.10 4.76 2.12
CA THR A 32 11.27 4.10 0.82
C THR A 32 11.08 5.10 -0.31
N ASP A 33 11.79 4.90 -1.40
CA ASP A 33 11.65 5.64 -2.66
C ASP A 33 10.86 4.86 -3.72
N VAL A 34 10.40 3.64 -3.35
CA VAL A 34 9.65 2.76 -4.23
C VAL A 34 8.25 2.52 -3.68
N PHE A 35 7.25 2.52 -4.54
CA PHE A 35 5.86 2.21 -4.17
C PHE A 35 5.71 0.71 -3.92
N PRO A 36 5.24 0.28 -2.73
CA PRO A 36 5.11 -1.15 -2.41
C PRO A 36 3.91 -1.79 -3.11
N ARG A 37 3.99 -3.09 -3.36
CA ARG A 37 2.90 -3.89 -3.95
C ARG A 37 2.30 -4.88 -2.97
N PHE A 38 1.91 -4.37 -1.81
CA PHE A 38 1.15 -5.01 -0.74
C PHE A 38 1.89 -6.15 -0.03
N TRP A 39 2.00 -7.34 -0.65
CA TRP A 39 2.72 -8.48 -0.09
C TRP A 39 4.24 -8.39 -0.28
N LEU A 40 4.67 -7.50 -1.15
CA LEU A 40 6.07 -7.26 -1.49
C LEU A 40 6.44 -5.80 -1.23
N ARG A 41 7.70 -5.59 -0.85
CA ARG A 41 8.22 -4.28 -0.44
C ARG A 41 8.38 -3.31 -1.59
N SER A 42 8.62 -3.81 -2.79
CA SER A 42 8.99 -3.01 -3.94
C SER A 42 8.16 -3.34 -5.17
N SER A 43 8.12 -2.39 -6.08
CA SER A 43 7.62 -2.53 -7.45
C SER A 43 8.55 -1.76 -8.40
N GLU A 44 8.23 -1.71 -9.69
CA GLU A 44 8.90 -0.86 -10.68
C GLU A 44 8.54 0.63 -10.57
N PHE A 45 7.60 1.00 -9.71
CA PHE A 45 7.12 2.38 -9.55
C PHE A 45 7.81 3.08 -8.38
N GLY A 46 8.38 4.25 -8.65
CA GLY A 46 8.94 5.13 -7.62
C GLY A 46 7.86 5.96 -6.90
N VAL A 47 8.27 6.61 -5.83
CA VAL A 47 7.52 7.69 -5.18
C VAL A 47 8.38 8.96 -5.18
N ASP A 48 7.75 10.12 -5.41
CA ASP A 48 8.48 11.39 -5.56
C ASP A 48 9.09 11.88 -4.25
N HIS A 49 8.51 11.53 -3.13
CA HIS A 49 8.91 12.03 -1.82
C HIS A 49 8.98 10.92 -0.78
N GLN A 50 9.99 11.01 0.08
CA GLN A 50 10.14 10.14 1.25
C GLN A 50 9.84 10.90 2.53
N VAL A 51 9.31 10.19 3.51
CA VAL A 51 9.17 10.62 4.90
C VAL A 51 9.87 9.59 5.81
N HIS A 52 10.53 10.08 6.84
CA HIS A 52 11.35 9.23 7.71
C HIS A 52 10.78 9.11 9.13
N SER A 53 9.81 9.97 9.48
CA SER A 53 9.22 10.04 10.82
C SER A 53 7.76 10.48 10.78
N GLY A 54 7.05 10.21 11.87
CA GLY A 54 5.70 10.76 12.05
C GLY A 54 5.68 12.30 12.08
N ALA A 55 6.78 12.93 12.50
CA ALA A 55 6.90 14.39 12.51
C ALA A 55 6.92 14.98 11.08
N ASP A 56 7.55 14.30 10.11
CA ASP A 56 7.56 14.75 8.72
C ASP A 56 6.12 14.75 8.16
N VAL A 57 5.35 13.69 8.43
CA VAL A 57 3.95 13.60 8.01
C VAL A 57 3.09 14.63 8.73
N ALA A 58 3.30 14.85 10.02
CA ALA A 58 2.58 15.86 10.78
C ALA A 58 2.83 17.28 10.23
N LEU A 59 4.08 17.59 9.86
CA LEU A 59 4.42 18.86 9.20
C LEU A 59 3.75 19.01 7.82
N MET A 60 3.71 17.94 7.02
CA MET A 60 2.98 17.94 5.75
C MET A 60 1.49 18.22 5.96
N MET A 61 0.85 17.56 6.93
CA MET A 61 -0.56 17.78 7.25
C MET A 61 -0.83 19.23 7.70
N ALA A 62 0.02 19.77 8.56
CA ALA A 62 -0.10 21.16 9.02
C ALA A 62 0.03 22.17 7.85
N ASN A 63 0.97 21.93 6.91
CA ASN A 63 1.13 22.76 5.73
C ASN A 63 -0.07 22.65 4.77
N GLN A 64 -0.62 21.45 4.58
CA GLN A 64 -1.84 21.25 3.79
C GLN A 64 -3.02 22.05 4.38
N ASP A 65 -3.20 21.97 5.69
CA ASP A 65 -4.25 22.72 6.40
C ASP A 65 -4.06 24.23 6.26
N ALA A 66 -2.84 24.73 6.44
CA ALA A 66 -2.51 26.17 6.31
C ALA A 66 -2.76 26.69 4.89
N LEU A 67 -2.55 25.86 3.88
CA LEU A 67 -2.81 26.18 2.46
C LEU A 67 -4.28 25.94 2.06
N GLY A 68 -5.13 25.43 2.94
CA GLY A 68 -6.52 25.11 2.65
C GLY A 68 -6.71 23.92 1.71
N LEU A 69 -5.69 23.07 1.54
CA LEU A 69 -5.78 21.86 0.70
C LEU A 69 -6.62 20.79 1.41
N ARG A 70 -7.58 20.23 0.69
CA ARG A 70 -8.57 19.28 1.22
C ARG A 70 -8.34 17.85 0.78
N SER A 71 -7.33 17.59 -0.06
CA SER A 71 -6.99 16.23 -0.47
C SER A 71 -6.43 15.40 0.70
N GLY A 72 -6.67 14.09 0.65
CA GLY A 72 -5.98 13.17 1.54
C GLY A 72 -4.50 13.00 1.16
N THR A 73 -3.71 12.37 2.01
CA THR A 73 -2.33 11.95 1.72
C THR A 73 -2.21 10.45 1.90
N LEU A 74 -1.56 9.76 0.97
CA LEU A 74 -1.19 8.36 1.11
C LEU A 74 0.26 8.25 1.59
N VAL A 75 0.46 7.58 2.70
CA VAL A 75 1.77 7.14 3.20
C VAL A 75 1.94 5.69 2.77
N ALA A 76 2.76 5.46 1.76
CA ALA A 76 3.08 4.14 1.23
C ALA A 76 4.12 3.48 2.15
N ASN A 77 3.66 2.50 2.94
CA ASN A 77 4.43 1.84 4.00
C ASN A 77 4.72 0.39 3.63
N PRO A 78 5.95 0.03 3.21
CA PRO A 78 6.27 -1.32 2.80
C PRO A 78 6.06 -2.34 3.91
N VAL A 79 5.63 -3.54 3.54
CA VAL A 79 5.62 -4.69 4.47
C VAL A 79 7.02 -4.86 5.09
N PRO A 80 7.14 -5.20 6.40
CA PRO A 80 8.44 -5.47 7.01
C PRO A 80 9.20 -6.58 6.25
N GLU A 81 10.51 -6.42 6.08
CA GLU A 81 11.34 -7.36 5.32
C GLU A 81 11.19 -8.81 5.80
N ALA A 82 11.19 -9.02 7.12
CA ALA A 82 11.00 -10.33 7.74
C ALA A 82 9.57 -10.93 7.52
N SER A 83 8.63 -10.12 7.06
CA SER A 83 7.23 -10.51 6.82
C SER A 83 6.89 -10.58 5.34
N GLN A 84 7.79 -10.11 4.46
CA GLN A 84 7.57 -10.12 3.02
C GLN A 84 7.36 -11.57 2.53
N TRP A 85 6.49 -11.73 1.56
CA TRP A 85 6.37 -13.00 0.85
C TRP A 85 7.60 -13.24 -0.02
N ASP A 86 7.95 -14.50 -0.29
CA ASP A 86 8.94 -14.81 -1.31
C ASP A 86 8.44 -14.33 -2.68
N GLU A 87 9.22 -13.48 -3.34
CA GLU A 87 8.78 -12.78 -4.55
C GLU A 87 8.52 -13.75 -5.71
N HIS A 88 9.37 -14.78 -5.86
CA HIS A 88 9.21 -15.74 -6.93
C HIS A 88 7.95 -16.61 -6.73
N VAL A 89 7.71 -17.07 -5.52
CA VAL A 89 6.51 -17.84 -5.17
C VAL A 89 5.25 -16.99 -5.34
N HIS A 90 5.30 -15.74 -4.90
CA HIS A 90 4.20 -14.79 -5.07
C HIS A 90 3.86 -14.57 -6.54
N ASP A 91 4.87 -14.23 -7.37
CA ASP A 91 4.65 -13.89 -8.79
C ASP A 91 4.14 -15.10 -9.57
N GLN A 92 4.63 -16.31 -9.26
CA GLN A 92 4.12 -17.52 -9.87
C GLN A 92 2.64 -17.73 -9.51
N LEU A 93 2.28 -17.57 -8.23
CA LEU A 93 0.90 -17.77 -7.79
C LEU A 93 -0.07 -16.73 -8.39
N VAL A 94 0.38 -15.48 -8.51
CA VAL A 94 -0.40 -14.43 -9.20
C VAL A 94 -0.61 -14.79 -10.67
N SER A 95 0.44 -15.27 -11.37
CA SER A 95 0.34 -15.72 -12.76
C SER A 95 -0.65 -16.88 -12.91
N ASP A 96 -0.57 -17.87 -12.02
CA ASP A 96 -1.48 -19.02 -12.03
C ASP A 96 -2.93 -18.60 -11.77
N ALA A 97 -3.15 -17.63 -10.88
CA ALA A 97 -4.48 -17.07 -10.61
C ALA A 97 -5.10 -16.41 -11.85
N PHE A 98 -4.30 -15.62 -12.59
CA PHE A 98 -4.77 -15.02 -13.85
C PHE A 98 -5.08 -16.07 -14.92
N ALA A 99 -4.23 -17.10 -15.09
CA ALA A 99 -4.47 -18.19 -16.01
C ALA A 99 -5.76 -18.97 -15.66
N ALA A 100 -5.99 -19.21 -14.38
CA ALA A 100 -7.23 -19.85 -13.91
C ALA A 100 -8.48 -18.99 -14.21
N ALA A 101 -8.39 -17.67 -13.96
CA ALA A 101 -9.50 -16.75 -14.25
C ALA A 101 -9.84 -16.75 -15.76
N GLU A 102 -8.81 -16.81 -16.63
CA GLU A 102 -9.01 -16.88 -18.06
C GLU A 102 -9.66 -18.21 -18.49
N ALA A 103 -9.19 -19.32 -17.95
CA ALA A 103 -9.74 -20.66 -18.23
C ALA A 103 -11.21 -20.79 -17.79
N GLU A 104 -11.59 -20.15 -16.68
CA GLU A 104 -12.96 -20.13 -16.16
C GLU A 104 -13.81 -19.00 -16.77
N HIS A 105 -13.26 -18.24 -17.73
CA HIS A 105 -13.95 -17.13 -18.40
C HIS A 105 -14.46 -16.02 -17.44
N ILE A 106 -13.78 -15.84 -16.29
CA ILE A 106 -14.10 -14.78 -15.32
C ILE A 106 -13.82 -13.41 -15.94
N ARG A 107 -14.75 -12.47 -15.83
CA ARG A 107 -14.67 -11.15 -16.49
C ARG A 107 -15.20 -10.03 -15.58
N GLY A 108 -14.76 -8.81 -15.87
CA GLY A 108 -15.28 -7.58 -15.24
C GLY A 108 -15.06 -7.54 -13.74
N LYS A 109 -16.10 -7.22 -13.00
CA LYS A 109 -16.04 -7.02 -11.55
C LYS A 109 -15.70 -8.28 -10.74
N ASP A 110 -15.86 -9.45 -11.33
CA ASP A 110 -15.65 -10.74 -10.64
C ASP A 110 -14.18 -11.19 -10.69
N VAL A 111 -13.34 -10.57 -11.53
CA VAL A 111 -11.91 -10.91 -11.68
C VAL A 111 -11.17 -10.73 -10.37
N THR A 112 -11.20 -9.55 -9.77
CA THR A 112 -10.43 -9.29 -8.53
C THR A 112 -10.83 -10.18 -7.36
N PRO A 113 -12.14 -10.38 -7.05
CA PRO A 113 -12.54 -11.34 -6.04
C PRO A 113 -12.04 -12.76 -6.31
N PHE A 114 -12.12 -13.23 -7.56
CA PHE A 114 -11.63 -14.54 -7.95
C PHE A 114 -10.12 -14.69 -7.72
N LEU A 115 -9.32 -13.73 -8.20
CA LEU A 115 -7.85 -13.76 -8.02
C LEU A 115 -7.46 -13.81 -6.55
N LEU A 116 -8.10 -13.01 -5.71
CA LEU A 116 -7.81 -12.98 -4.27
C LEU A 116 -8.20 -14.29 -3.56
N ASP A 117 -9.33 -14.87 -3.92
CA ASP A 117 -9.77 -16.16 -3.39
C ASP A 117 -8.83 -17.29 -3.86
N TYR A 118 -8.42 -17.29 -5.14
CA TYR A 118 -7.45 -18.24 -5.66
C TYR A 118 -6.13 -18.17 -4.90
N ILE A 119 -5.56 -16.97 -4.76
CA ILE A 119 -4.31 -16.75 -4.03
C ILE A 119 -4.45 -17.21 -2.57
N GLN A 120 -5.56 -16.89 -1.92
CA GLN A 120 -5.78 -17.31 -0.53
C GLN A 120 -5.79 -18.83 -0.38
N ARG A 121 -6.45 -19.55 -1.29
CA ARG A 121 -6.55 -21.02 -1.23
C ARG A 121 -5.24 -21.73 -1.54
N HIS A 122 -4.40 -21.16 -2.39
CA HIS A 122 -3.19 -21.82 -2.90
C HIS A 122 -1.89 -21.28 -2.27
N SER A 123 -1.99 -20.43 -1.25
CA SER A 123 -0.84 -19.82 -0.58
C SER A 123 -0.42 -20.51 0.72
N ASP A 124 -1.02 -21.65 1.07
CA ASP A 124 -0.77 -22.36 2.33
C ASP A 124 -0.83 -21.45 3.58
N GLY A 125 -1.73 -20.46 3.55
CA GLY A 125 -1.92 -19.49 4.62
C GLY A 125 -0.95 -18.29 4.58
N GLU A 126 0.01 -18.27 3.67
CA GLU A 126 1.04 -17.23 3.58
C GLU A 126 0.44 -15.86 3.27
N SER A 127 -0.54 -15.77 2.36
CA SER A 127 -1.24 -14.53 2.06
C SER A 127 -1.89 -13.92 3.30
N LEU A 128 -2.47 -14.73 4.18
CA LEU A 128 -3.07 -14.26 5.43
C LEU A 128 -2.00 -13.83 6.44
N ARG A 129 -0.93 -14.61 6.57
CA ARG A 129 0.19 -14.28 7.45
C ARG A 129 0.77 -12.90 7.12
N VAL A 130 1.05 -12.66 5.84
CA VAL A 130 1.60 -11.38 5.39
C VAL A 130 0.58 -10.25 5.56
N ASN A 131 -0.71 -10.49 5.27
CA ASN A 131 -1.77 -9.50 5.50
C ASN A 131 -1.83 -9.03 6.95
N ILE A 132 -1.72 -9.94 7.90
CA ILE A 132 -1.68 -9.60 9.33
C ILE A 132 -0.46 -8.74 9.65
N GLY A 133 0.71 -9.08 9.09
CA GLY A 133 1.94 -8.30 9.22
C GLY A 133 1.80 -6.89 8.66
N VAL A 134 1.22 -6.75 7.48
CA VAL A 134 0.92 -5.46 6.83
C VAL A 134 0.02 -4.60 7.71
N VAL A 135 -1.09 -5.16 8.21
CA VAL A 135 -2.03 -4.41 9.05
C VAL A 135 -1.37 -3.92 10.33
N ARG A 136 -0.62 -4.77 11.02
CA ARG A 136 0.11 -4.41 12.25
C ARG A 136 1.11 -3.28 11.99
N ASN A 137 1.95 -3.43 10.94
CA ASN A 137 2.93 -2.42 10.58
C ASN A 137 2.28 -1.07 10.21
N ASN A 138 1.16 -1.10 9.50
CA ASN A 138 0.41 0.13 9.18
C ASN A 138 -0.18 0.79 10.42
N ILE A 139 -0.65 0.02 11.41
CA ILE A 139 -1.14 0.54 12.69
C ILE A 139 -0.01 1.21 13.46
N ASP A 140 1.16 0.60 13.53
CA ASP A 140 2.31 1.15 14.24
C ASP A 140 2.75 2.49 13.66
N VAL A 141 2.86 2.57 12.32
CA VAL A 141 3.19 3.83 11.61
C VAL A 141 2.08 4.87 11.78
N ALA A 142 0.81 4.48 11.65
CA ALA A 142 -0.31 5.40 11.84
C ALA A 142 -0.35 5.95 13.27
N ALA A 143 -0.03 5.14 14.28
CA ALA A 143 0.07 5.57 15.67
C ALA A 143 1.25 6.52 15.92
N GLU A 144 2.40 6.30 15.24
CA GLU A 144 3.54 7.23 15.27
C GLU A 144 3.14 8.61 14.72
N ILE A 145 2.49 8.62 13.55
CA ILE A 145 1.99 9.85 12.91
C ILE A 145 0.96 10.55 13.81
N ALA A 146 0.00 9.82 14.36
CA ALA A 146 -1.05 10.40 15.21
C ALA A 146 -0.48 11.07 16.46
N ARG A 147 0.54 10.45 17.10
CA ARG A 147 1.23 11.06 18.24
C ARG A 147 1.96 12.34 17.85
N ALA A 148 2.63 12.35 16.70
CA ALA A 148 3.32 13.54 16.21
C ALA A 148 2.33 14.69 15.93
N VAL A 149 1.19 14.39 15.29
CA VAL A 149 0.13 15.39 15.04
C VAL A 149 -0.42 15.96 16.35
N ALA A 150 -0.69 15.11 17.35
CA ALA A 150 -1.18 15.57 18.66
C ALA A 150 -0.16 16.45 19.40
N GLY A 151 1.13 16.18 19.23
CA GLY A 151 2.21 16.98 19.84
C GLY A 151 2.48 18.33 19.16
N THR A 152 1.97 18.53 17.94
CA THR A 152 2.12 19.80 17.19
C THR A 152 0.96 20.76 17.38
N GLN A 153 -0.15 20.34 18.00
CA GLN A 153 -1.27 21.24 18.30
C GLN A 153 -0.91 22.16 19.47
N PRO A 154 -1.04 23.49 19.32
CA PRO A 154 -0.88 24.41 20.45
C PRO A 154 -1.96 24.14 21.50
N SER A 155 -1.55 24.13 22.74
CA SER A 155 -2.41 24.01 23.95
C SER A 155 -3.43 25.13 24.05
#